data_0952a6a63c4b095cf7c7cb993a7b4379
#
_entry.id   0952a6a63c4b095cf7c7cb993a7b4379
#
_cell.length_a   1.000
_cell.length_b   1.000
_cell.length_c   1.000
_cell.angle_alpha   90.00
_cell.angle_beta   90.00
_cell.angle_gamma   90.00
#
_symmetry.space_group_name_H-M   'P 1'
#
loop_
_entity.id
_entity.type
_entity.pdbx_description
1 polymer ?
#
loop_
_entity_poly.entity_id
_entity_poly.type
_entity_poly.pdbx_seq_one_letter_code
_entity_poly.pdbx_strand_id
1 'polypeptide(L)'
;MDYFVHESSYVDEGCQIGAGTKIWHFSHVMSGCVIGRNCNIGQNVVISPEVELGDNCKIQNNVSVYTGVRCEQDVFLGPSMVFTNVINPRAAVSRKDEYKPTLLKRGCSVGANATIVCGHTLGEYCLIGAGSVVTKDVPAYALMVGNPARQIGWVNAHGDKCATLEEAMKN
;
A
#
# COMPACT_ATOMS: atom_id res chain seq x y z
N MET A 1 -24.62 4.66 7.62
CA MET A 1 -23.26 4.17 7.29
C MET A 1 -22.28 4.98 8.12
N ASP A 2 -21.34 4.33 8.75
CA ASP A 2 -20.38 5.03 9.63
C ASP A 2 -19.10 5.49 8.87
N TYR A 3 -19.13 5.44 7.54
CA TYR A 3 -18.04 5.88 6.66
C TYR A 3 -18.58 6.79 5.55
N PHE A 4 -17.70 7.58 4.94
CA PHE A 4 -18.01 8.52 3.87
C PHE A 4 -17.60 7.99 2.51
N VAL A 5 -18.50 8.09 1.52
CA VAL A 5 -18.21 7.85 0.09
C VAL A 5 -18.68 9.05 -0.70
N HIS A 6 -17.77 9.65 -1.48
CA HIS A 6 -18.14 10.73 -2.40
C HIS A 6 -19.06 10.20 -3.50
N GLU A 7 -20.07 10.98 -3.91
CA GLU A 7 -21.10 10.60 -4.89
C GLU A 7 -20.57 10.11 -6.25
N SER A 8 -19.36 10.52 -6.62
CA SER A 8 -18.68 10.09 -7.86
C SER A 8 -17.91 8.78 -7.71
N SER A 9 -17.96 8.13 -6.55
CA SER A 9 -17.21 6.91 -6.26
C SER A 9 -18.13 5.72 -6.10
N TYR A 10 -17.60 4.54 -6.39
CA TYR A 10 -18.36 3.28 -6.32
C TYR A 10 -17.75 2.35 -5.27
N VAL A 11 -18.62 1.68 -4.54
CA VAL A 11 -18.27 0.58 -3.62
C VAL A 11 -19.16 -0.60 -4.01
N ASP A 12 -18.53 -1.68 -4.47
CA ASP A 12 -19.22 -2.88 -4.89
C ASP A 12 -19.74 -3.66 -3.67
N GLU A 13 -20.61 -4.62 -3.93
CA GLU A 13 -21.20 -5.47 -2.90
C GLU A 13 -20.16 -6.34 -2.18
N GLY A 14 -20.48 -6.73 -0.94
CA GLY A 14 -19.65 -7.60 -0.12
C GLY A 14 -18.45 -6.93 0.54
N CYS A 15 -18.25 -5.62 0.37
CA CYS A 15 -17.21 -4.87 1.06
C CYS A 15 -17.54 -4.63 2.53
N GLN A 16 -16.54 -4.74 3.40
CA GLN A 16 -16.61 -4.36 4.81
C GLN A 16 -15.74 -3.12 5.02
N ILE A 17 -16.36 -2.00 5.41
CA ILE A 17 -15.66 -0.72 5.56
C ILE A 17 -15.85 -0.21 6.99
N GLY A 18 -14.75 0.01 7.70
CA GLY A 18 -14.75 0.47 9.08
C GLY A 18 -15.17 1.93 9.23
N ALA A 19 -15.67 2.24 10.43
CA ALA A 19 -16.15 3.57 10.80
C ALA A 19 -15.06 4.65 10.64
N GLY A 20 -15.44 5.85 10.22
CA GLY A 20 -14.56 6.99 10.02
C GLY A 20 -13.73 6.95 8.72
N THR A 21 -13.80 5.88 7.95
CA THR A 21 -13.12 5.79 6.64
C THR A 21 -13.77 6.73 5.64
N LYS A 22 -12.94 7.34 4.78
CA LYS A 22 -13.36 8.29 3.75
C LYS A 22 -12.87 7.85 2.37
N ILE A 23 -13.80 7.77 1.42
CA ILE A 23 -13.53 7.44 0.02
C ILE A 23 -13.86 8.69 -0.81
N TRP A 24 -12.82 9.26 -1.41
CA TRP A 24 -12.90 10.51 -2.16
C TRP A 24 -13.26 10.28 -3.63
N HIS A 25 -13.24 11.35 -4.42
CA HIS A 25 -13.76 11.43 -5.79
C HIS A 25 -13.22 10.36 -6.74
N PHE A 26 -14.07 9.85 -7.60
CA PHE A 26 -13.74 8.99 -8.74
C PHE A 26 -12.98 7.71 -8.37
N SER A 27 -13.21 7.20 -7.17
CA SER A 27 -12.57 5.96 -6.70
C SER A 27 -13.51 4.78 -6.83
N HIS A 28 -12.95 3.58 -6.99
CA HIS A 28 -13.71 2.34 -7.08
C HIS A 28 -13.15 1.32 -6.10
N VAL A 29 -13.94 0.93 -5.13
CA VAL A 29 -13.67 -0.20 -4.23
C VAL A 29 -14.44 -1.40 -4.75
N MET A 30 -13.72 -2.37 -5.30
CA MET A 30 -14.30 -3.56 -5.91
C MET A 30 -14.71 -4.59 -4.85
N SER A 31 -15.44 -5.61 -5.28
CA SER A 31 -16.13 -6.56 -4.39
C SER A 31 -15.23 -7.28 -3.38
N GLY A 32 -15.79 -7.57 -2.21
CA GLY A 32 -15.17 -8.40 -1.19
C GLY A 32 -14.00 -7.77 -0.44
N CYS A 33 -13.74 -6.46 -0.60
CA CYS A 33 -12.68 -5.77 0.12
C CYS A 33 -12.98 -5.63 1.62
N VAL A 34 -11.93 -5.71 2.43
CA VAL A 34 -11.99 -5.41 3.87
C VAL A 34 -11.12 -4.18 4.13
N ILE A 35 -11.75 -3.07 4.51
CA ILE A 35 -11.07 -1.80 4.80
C ILE A 35 -11.34 -1.45 6.26
N GLY A 36 -10.28 -1.23 7.02
CA GLY A 36 -10.34 -0.89 8.43
C GLY A 36 -10.97 0.48 8.71
N ARG A 37 -10.83 0.92 9.95
CA ARG A 37 -11.37 2.19 10.46
C ARG A 37 -10.45 3.36 10.12
N ASN A 38 -11.02 4.55 10.01
CA ASN A 38 -10.28 5.82 9.83
C ASN A 38 -9.32 5.83 8.64
N CYS A 39 -9.55 4.99 7.63
CA CYS A 39 -8.78 5.01 6.40
C CYS A 39 -9.12 6.24 5.57
N ASN A 40 -8.16 6.71 4.77
CA ASN A 40 -8.38 7.79 3.81
C ASN A 40 -8.01 7.31 2.41
N ILE A 41 -9.02 7.07 1.58
CA ILE A 41 -8.87 6.64 0.19
C ILE A 41 -8.97 7.88 -0.69
N GLY A 42 -7.88 8.29 -1.26
CA GLY A 42 -7.74 9.49 -2.07
C GLY A 42 -8.56 9.46 -3.37
N GLN A 43 -8.35 10.48 -4.18
CA GLN A 43 -9.04 10.61 -5.46
C GLN A 43 -8.45 9.65 -6.52
N ASN A 44 -9.33 9.11 -7.38
CA ASN A 44 -8.94 8.24 -8.49
C ASN A 44 -8.13 7.01 -8.04
N VAL A 45 -8.60 6.38 -6.96
CA VAL A 45 -8.02 5.15 -6.41
C VAL A 45 -8.87 3.96 -6.85
N VAL A 46 -8.21 2.89 -7.26
CA VAL A 46 -8.84 1.58 -7.51
C VAL A 46 -8.37 0.60 -6.45
N ILE A 47 -9.31 -0.03 -5.76
CA ILE A 47 -9.04 -1.14 -4.84
C ILE A 47 -9.67 -2.38 -5.45
N SER A 48 -8.82 -3.29 -5.93
CA SER A 48 -9.22 -4.52 -6.61
C SER A 48 -9.88 -5.52 -5.64
N PRO A 49 -10.59 -6.54 -6.15
CA PRO A 49 -11.31 -7.48 -5.28
C PRO A 49 -10.44 -8.12 -4.21
N GLU A 50 -11.05 -8.35 -3.05
CA GLU A 50 -10.47 -9.09 -1.93
C GLU A 50 -9.20 -8.46 -1.31
N VAL A 51 -8.96 -7.18 -1.56
CA VAL A 51 -7.88 -6.43 -0.90
C VAL A 51 -8.24 -6.20 0.57
N GLU A 52 -7.24 -6.33 1.44
CA GLU A 52 -7.35 -6.04 2.87
C GLU A 52 -6.50 -4.83 3.25
N LEU A 53 -7.13 -3.82 3.83
CA LEU A 53 -6.47 -2.65 4.44
C LEU A 53 -6.80 -2.60 5.93
N GLY A 54 -5.78 -2.56 6.78
CA GLY A 54 -5.92 -2.36 8.20
C GLY A 54 -6.39 -0.94 8.56
N ASP A 55 -6.52 -0.66 9.86
CA ASP A 55 -6.97 0.63 10.35
C ASP A 55 -5.99 1.76 10.00
N ASN A 56 -6.51 2.98 9.85
CA ASN A 56 -5.73 4.21 9.62
C ASN A 56 -4.83 4.20 8.38
N CYS A 57 -5.10 3.35 7.38
CA CYS A 57 -4.36 3.39 6.12
C CYS A 57 -4.67 4.67 5.33
N LYS A 58 -3.65 5.24 4.71
CA LYS A 58 -3.77 6.42 3.86
C LYS A 58 -3.31 6.10 2.45
N ILE A 59 -4.26 5.96 1.55
CA ILE A 59 -4.02 5.72 0.13
C ILE A 59 -4.16 7.05 -0.59
N GLN A 60 -3.06 7.55 -1.14
CA GLN A 60 -3.06 8.83 -1.84
C GLN A 60 -3.64 8.73 -3.25
N ASN A 61 -3.76 9.86 -3.93
CA ASN A 61 -4.41 9.93 -5.24
C ASN A 61 -3.70 9.07 -6.30
N ASN A 62 -4.48 8.57 -7.26
CA ASN A 62 -3.99 7.82 -8.43
C ASN A 62 -3.26 6.52 -8.08
N VAL A 63 -3.67 5.83 -7.03
CA VAL A 63 -3.12 4.52 -6.65
C VAL A 63 -4.08 3.41 -7.04
N SER A 64 -3.54 2.34 -7.64
CA SER A 64 -4.27 1.09 -7.83
C SER A 64 -3.70 0.03 -6.88
N VAL A 65 -4.56 -0.46 -5.98
CA VAL A 65 -4.22 -1.55 -5.05
C VAL A 65 -4.80 -2.84 -5.63
N TYR A 66 -3.94 -3.71 -6.13
CA TYR A 66 -4.35 -4.93 -6.83
C TYR A 66 -4.69 -6.08 -5.88
N THR A 67 -5.51 -7.02 -6.37
CA THR A 67 -5.78 -8.30 -5.71
C THR A 67 -4.48 -8.98 -5.26
N GLY A 68 -4.47 -9.46 -4.01
CA GLY A 68 -3.29 -10.05 -3.37
C GLY A 68 -2.44 -9.05 -2.57
N VAL A 69 -2.74 -7.75 -2.62
CA VAL A 69 -2.12 -6.77 -1.73
C VAL A 69 -2.85 -6.76 -0.38
N ARG A 70 -2.06 -6.82 0.68
CA ARG A 70 -2.54 -6.68 2.06
C ARG A 70 -1.71 -5.65 2.80
N CYS A 71 -2.39 -4.69 3.40
CA CYS A 71 -1.79 -3.66 4.25
C CYS A 71 -2.23 -3.87 5.69
N GLU A 72 -1.29 -3.97 6.63
CA GLU A 72 -1.59 -3.86 8.05
C GLU A 72 -1.98 -2.41 8.39
N GLN A 73 -2.17 -2.09 9.67
CA GLN A 73 -2.57 -0.75 10.09
C GLN A 73 -1.48 0.31 9.88
N ASP A 74 -1.88 1.57 9.82
CA ASP A 74 -1.00 2.75 9.72
C ASP A 74 -0.14 2.79 8.44
N VAL A 75 -0.51 2.07 7.38
CA VAL A 75 0.23 2.08 6.11
C VAL A 75 -0.07 3.35 5.30
N PHE A 76 0.99 3.96 4.76
CA PHE A 76 0.90 5.10 3.85
C PHE A 76 1.32 4.72 2.43
N LEU A 77 0.44 4.91 1.46
CA LEU A 77 0.72 4.75 0.03
C LEU A 77 0.73 6.12 -0.64
N GLY A 78 1.91 6.57 -1.06
CA GLY A 78 2.13 7.86 -1.69
C GLY A 78 1.44 8.02 -3.04
N PRO A 79 1.23 9.26 -3.51
CA PRO A 79 0.50 9.50 -4.75
C PRO A 79 1.19 8.85 -5.94
N SER A 80 0.37 8.22 -6.79
CA SER A 80 0.81 7.56 -8.02
C SER A 80 1.85 6.45 -7.81
N MET A 81 1.97 5.89 -6.61
CA MET A 81 2.77 4.68 -6.42
C MET A 81 2.10 3.50 -7.14
N VAL A 82 2.88 2.49 -7.49
CA VAL A 82 2.43 1.38 -8.33
C VAL A 82 2.71 0.04 -7.66
N PHE A 83 1.70 -0.83 -7.63
CA PHE A 83 1.87 -2.26 -7.39
C PHE A 83 1.88 -3.02 -8.71
N THR A 84 2.60 -4.14 -8.79
CA THR A 84 2.37 -5.18 -9.78
C THR A 84 1.66 -6.38 -9.13
N ASN A 85 1.13 -7.32 -9.92
CA ASN A 85 0.52 -8.54 -9.40
C ASN A 85 1.03 -9.82 -10.06
N VAL A 86 1.68 -9.69 -11.23
CA VAL A 86 2.40 -10.78 -11.91
C VAL A 86 3.80 -10.32 -12.30
N ILE A 87 4.73 -11.27 -12.42
CA ILE A 87 6.14 -10.99 -12.75
C ILE A 87 6.35 -10.79 -14.25
N ASN A 88 5.62 -11.53 -15.08
CA ASN A 88 5.85 -11.63 -16.52
C ASN A 88 4.54 -11.49 -17.33
N PRO A 89 3.88 -10.33 -17.29
CA PRO A 89 2.60 -10.13 -17.97
C PRO A 89 2.75 -10.27 -19.50
N ARG A 90 1.72 -10.84 -20.14
CA ARG A 90 1.56 -10.92 -21.58
C ARG A 90 0.07 -10.79 -21.91
N ALA A 91 -0.27 -9.94 -22.86
CA ALA A 91 -1.66 -9.73 -23.27
C ALA A 91 -2.35 -11.02 -23.79
N ALA A 92 -1.62 -11.84 -24.50
CA ALA A 92 -2.13 -13.09 -25.10
C ALA A 92 -2.14 -14.28 -24.12
N VAL A 93 -1.66 -14.12 -22.88
CA VAL A 93 -1.55 -15.21 -21.89
C VAL A 93 -2.22 -14.78 -20.60
N SER A 94 -3.32 -15.47 -20.23
CA SER A 94 -3.95 -15.25 -18.93
C SER A 94 -3.04 -15.77 -17.82
N ARG A 95 -2.78 -14.91 -16.82
CA ARG A 95 -1.97 -15.23 -15.63
C ARG A 95 -2.71 -14.90 -14.34
N LYS A 96 -4.04 -14.93 -14.38
CA LYS A 96 -4.87 -14.59 -13.22
C LYS A 96 -4.62 -15.51 -12.02
N ASP A 97 -4.23 -16.75 -12.28
CA ASP A 97 -3.93 -17.75 -11.25
C ASP A 97 -2.47 -17.66 -10.75
N GLU A 98 -1.68 -16.72 -11.29
CA GLU A 98 -0.27 -16.53 -10.95
C GLU A 98 -0.02 -15.25 -10.13
N TYR A 99 -1.08 -14.63 -9.60
CA TYR A 99 -0.95 -13.42 -8.77
C TYR A 99 -0.10 -13.71 -7.52
N LYS A 100 0.90 -12.87 -7.29
CA LYS A 100 1.77 -12.99 -6.12
C LYS A 100 1.36 -11.98 -5.06
N PRO A 101 1.13 -12.44 -3.82
CA PRO A 101 0.72 -11.56 -2.74
C PRO A 101 1.84 -10.58 -2.37
N THR A 102 1.45 -9.40 -1.94
CA THR A 102 2.35 -8.36 -1.41
C THR A 102 1.84 -7.92 -0.04
N LEU A 103 2.68 -8.02 0.98
CA LEU A 103 2.34 -7.65 2.34
C LEU A 103 3.08 -6.37 2.75
N LEU A 104 2.33 -5.36 3.17
CA LEU A 104 2.86 -4.17 3.82
C LEU A 104 2.55 -4.24 5.32
N LYS A 105 3.59 -4.35 6.13
CA LYS A 105 3.45 -4.43 7.57
C LYS A 105 3.15 -3.06 8.19
N ARG A 106 2.76 -3.07 9.45
CA ARG A 106 2.34 -1.89 10.21
C ARG A 106 3.29 -0.71 10.01
N GLY A 107 2.72 0.47 9.78
CA GLY A 107 3.46 1.73 9.69
C GLY A 107 4.36 1.88 8.46
N CYS A 108 4.36 0.90 7.54
CA CYS A 108 5.11 0.99 6.30
C CYS A 108 4.67 2.21 5.48
N SER A 109 5.62 2.96 4.95
CA SER A 109 5.36 4.11 4.09
C SER A 109 6.02 3.95 2.73
N VAL A 110 5.23 4.17 1.68
CA VAL A 110 5.69 4.11 0.28
C VAL A 110 5.62 5.50 -0.33
N GLY A 111 6.75 6.01 -0.80
CA GLY A 111 6.86 7.33 -1.42
C GLY A 111 6.16 7.44 -2.78
N ALA A 112 5.93 8.68 -3.21
CA ALA A 112 5.29 8.99 -4.49
C ALA A 112 6.01 8.33 -5.68
N ASN A 113 5.25 7.85 -6.66
CA ASN A 113 5.78 7.19 -7.87
C ASN A 113 6.71 6.00 -7.61
N ALA A 114 6.77 5.45 -6.41
CA ALA A 114 7.50 4.21 -6.16
C ALA A 114 6.77 3.01 -6.78
N THR A 115 7.52 1.99 -7.17
CA THR A 115 6.96 0.74 -7.70
C THR A 115 7.31 -0.42 -6.76
N ILE A 116 6.30 -1.18 -6.36
CA ILE A 116 6.47 -2.40 -5.57
C ILE A 116 6.20 -3.61 -6.47
N VAL A 117 7.24 -4.36 -6.78
CA VAL A 117 7.11 -5.63 -7.50
C VAL A 117 6.45 -6.64 -6.57
N CYS A 118 5.50 -7.40 -7.10
CA CYS A 118 4.71 -8.36 -6.33
C CYS A 118 5.53 -9.52 -5.75
N GLY A 119 4.98 -10.16 -4.73
CA GLY A 119 5.58 -11.33 -4.09
C GLY A 119 6.53 -10.97 -2.95
N HIS A 120 6.51 -9.75 -2.45
CA HIS A 120 7.43 -9.27 -1.42
C HIS A 120 6.71 -8.75 -0.18
N THR A 121 7.42 -8.81 0.95
CA THR A 121 6.99 -8.23 2.22
C THR A 121 7.80 -6.97 2.51
N LEU A 122 7.08 -5.88 2.81
CA LEU A 122 7.66 -4.64 3.32
C LEU A 122 7.53 -4.64 4.85
N GLY A 123 8.67 -4.58 5.55
CA GLY A 123 8.75 -4.67 7.00
C GLY A 123 8.11 -3.49 7.72
N GLU A 124 7.85 -3.65 9.02
CA GLU A 124 7.24 -2.62 9.85
C GLU A 124 8.01 -1.32 9.80
N TYR A 125 7.28 -0.21 9.74
CA TYR A 125 7.83 1.15 9.74
C TYR A 125 8.93 1.43 8.71
N CYS A 126 9.09 0.58 7.68
CA CYS A 126 10.03 0.88 6.61
C CYS A 126 9.55 2.08 5.78
N LEU A 127 10.50 2.79 5.20
CA LEU A 127 10.24 3.94 4.33
C LEU A 127 10.86 3.71 2.95
N ILE A 128 9.99 3.65 1.95
CA ILE A 128 10.41 3.57 0.54
C ILE A 128 10.42 4.99 -0.02
N GLY A 129 11.59 5.45 -0.45
CA GLY A 129 11.74 6.77 -1.05
C GLY A 129 10.98 6.91 -2.36
N ALA A 130 10.59 8.14 -2.69
CA ALA A 130 9.86 8.43 -3.93
C ALA A 130 10.63 7.94 -5.17
N GLY A 131 9.91 7.43 -6.18
CA GLY A 131 10.47 6.91 -7.43
C GLY A 131 11.30 5.63 -7.31
N SER A 132 11.34 4.99 -6.15
CA SER A 132 12.10 3.75 -5.93
C SER A 132 11.40 2.53 -6.51
N VAL A 133 12.16 1.51 -6.91
CA VAL A 133 11.61 0.23 -7.40
C VAL A 133 12.04 -0.90 -6.47
N VAL A 134 11.10 -1.39 -5.67
CA VAL A 134 11.30 -2.49 -4.72
C VAL A 134 11.17 -3.82 -5.45
N THR A 135 12.22 -4.64 -5.43
CA THR A 135 12.32 -5.93 -6.13
C THR A 135 12.62 -7.10 -5.21
N LYS A 136 12.57 -6.91 -3.91
CA LYS A 136 12.78 -7.93 -2.87
C LYS A 136 12.21 -7.46 -1.53
N ASP A 137 12.16 -8.35 -0.56
CA ASP A 137 11.72 -8.04 0.79
C ASP A 137 12.50 -6.87 1.39
N VAL A 138 11.79 -6.08 2.18
CA VAL A 138 12.33 -4.90 2.86
C VAL A 138 12.38 -5.16 4.36
N PRO A 139 13.53 -4.97 5.04
CA PRO A 139 13.61 -5.08 6.49
C PRO A 139 12.75 -4.04 7.22
N ALA A 140 12.32 -4.36 8.44
CA ALA A 140 11.66 -3.39 9.31
C ALA A 140 12.57 -2.18 9.54
N TYR A 141 11.97 -0.99 9.62
CA TYR A 141 12.65 0.30 9.82
C TYR A 141 13.67 0.69 8.74
N ALA A 142 13.78 -0.05 7.65
CA ALA A 142 14.74 0.26 6.59
C ALA A 142 14.31 1.48 5.77
N LEU A 143 15.27 2.36 5.48
CA LEU A 143 15.14 3.41 4.47
C LEU A 143 15.67 2.90 3.13
N MET A 144 14.76 2.74 2.16
CA MET A 144 15.06 2.20 0.84
C MET A 144 14.93 3.26 -0.24
N VAL A 145 15.89 3.37 -1.14
CA VAL A 145 15.86 4.29 -2.28
C VAL A 145 16.45 3.68 -3.55
N GLY A 146 16.04 4.18 -4.69
CA GLY A 146 16.67 3.90 -5.99
C GLY A 146 15.94 2.84 -6.83
N ASN A 147 16.49 2.57 -8.01
CA ASN A 147 16.03 1.55 -8.96
C ASN A 147 17.22 0.69 -9.44
N PRO A 148 17.30 -0.57 -8.99
CA PRO A 148 16.50 -1.21 -7.96
C PRO A 148 16.75 -0.59 -6.56
N ALA A 149 15.74 -0.62 -5.70
CA ALA A 149 15.84 -0.04 -4.36
C ALA A 149 16.94 -0.73 -3.51
N ARG A 150 17.71 0.10 -2.79
CA ARG A 150 18.73 -0.35 -1.85
C ARG A 150 18.54 0.33 -0.52
N GLN A 151 18.84 -0.37 0.55
CA GLN A 151 18.84 0.21 1.88
C GLN A 151 20.00 1.20 2.03
N ILE A 152 19.68 2.42 2.46
CA ILE A 152 20.66 3.49 2.67
C ILE A 152 20.73 3.95 4.14
N GLY A 153 19.90 3.38 5.01
CA GLY A 153 19.85 3.74 6.42
C GLY A 153 18.63 3.15 7.11
N TRP A 154 18.28 3.76 8.23
CA TRP A 154 17.17 3.40 9.09
C TRP A 154 16.28 4.61 9.35
N VAL A 155 15.03 4.38 9.66
CA VAL A 155 14.06 5.40 10.10
C VAL A 155 13.30 4.91 11.32
N ASN A 156 12.91 5.82 12.21
CA ASN A 156 12.04 5.49 13.35
C ASN A 156 10.55 5.43 12.95
N ALA A 157 9.68 5.16 13.91
CA ALA A 157 8.23 5.12 13.69
C ALA A 157 7.63 6.48 13.23
N HIS A 158 8.34 7.58 13.42
CA HIS A 158 7.94 8.92 12.95
C HIS A 158 8.47 9.26 11.56
N GLY A 159 9.35 8.40 10.98
CA GLY A 159 9.97 8.61 9.67
C GLY A 159 11.28 9.40 9.72
N ASP A 160 11.80 9.71 10.93
CA ASP A 160 13.08 10.39 11.08
C ASP A 160 14.25 9.43 10.86
N LYS A 161 15.31 9.92 10.20
CA LYS A 161 16.51 9.12 9.97
C LYS A 161 17.24 8.80 11.26
N CYS A 162 17.66 7.55 11.40
CA CYS A 162 18.41 7.02 12.51
C CYS A 162 19.76 6.45 12.05
N ALA A 163 20.78 6.50 12.91
CA ALA A 163 22.09 5.97 12.60
C ALA A 163 22.11 4.44 12.64
N THR A 164 21.31 3.84 13.52
CA THR A 164 21.25 2.39 13.72
C THR A 164 19.81 1.87 13.81
N LEU A 165 19.64 0.57 13.61
CA LEU A 165 18.35 -0.09 13.84
C LEU A 165 17.89 0.03 15.30
N GLU A 166 18.82 -0.08 16.26
CA GLU A 166 18.47 0.04 17.68
C GLU A 166 17.91 1.41 18.02
N GLU A 167 18.45 2.47 17.43
CA GLU A 167 17.90 3.82 17.57
C GLU A 167 16.51 3.93 16.95
N ALA A 168 16.32 3.39 15.75
CA ALA A 168 15.04 3.40 15.06
C ALA A 168 13.91 2.69 15.83
N MET A 169 14.23 1.63 16.55
CA MET A 169 13.27 0.85 17.34
C MET A 169 12.91 1.46 18.69
N LYS A 170 13.66 2.46 19.19
CA LYS A 170 13.44 3.08 20.51
C LYS A 170 12.46 4.26 20.47
N ASN A 171 12.22 4.82 19.33
CA ASN A 171 11.41 6.02 19.08
C ASN A 171 10.29 5.65 18.09
#